data_4898bcaeaf12cea72bf252de5d3526a4
#
_entry.id   4898bcaeaf12cea72bf252de5d3526a4
#
_cell.length_a   1.000
_cell.length_b   1.000
_cell.length_c   1.000
_cell.angle_alpha   90.00
_cell.angle_beta   90.00
_cell.angle_gamma   90.00
#
_symmetry.space_group_name_H-M   'P 1'
#
loop_
_entity.id
_entity.type
_entity.pdbx_description
1 polymer ?
#
loop_
_entity_poly.entity_id
_entity_poly.type
_entity_poly.pdbx_seq_one_letter_code
_entity_poly.pdbx_strand_id
1 'polypeptide(L)'
;MDPKRFLVTAALPYANGPVHIGHLAGCYLPADIYVRYLRAQKKDVKFICGSDEHGVPITIRAMKEHCTPKDVVDKYHALIKDSFDKMNISFDIFSRTSNPTHFECAQDFFKTLYEKGCFEEKTSEQYFDEEKQVFLADRYIIGTCPICSNENAYGDQCEKCGSTLSPDQLIQPRSALSNAIPVKKETT
;
A
#
# COMPACT_ATOMS: atom_id res chain seq x y z
N MET A 1 -0.90 21.49 29.24
CA MET A 1 -0.90 20.24 30.05
C MET A 1 0.08 19.27 29.40
N ASP A 2 0.99 18.68 30.17
CA ASP A 2 1.82 17.60 29.68
C ASP A 2 0.95 16.37 29.40
N PRO A 3 1.10 15.72 28.20
CA PRO A 3 0.34 14.53 27.91
C PRO A 3 0.68 13.41 28.88
N LYS A 4 -0.35 12.71 29.37
CA LYS A 4 -0.19 11.59 30.30
C LYS A 4 0.18 10.29 29.62
N ARG A 5 -0.18 10.15 28.34
CA ARG A 5 0.04 8.98 27.51
C ARG A 5 0.49 9.38 26.12
N PHE A 6 1.34 8.57 25.52
CA PHE A 6 1.84 8.76 24.16
C PHE A 6 1.52 7.53 23.34
N LEU A 7 0.95 7.75 22.16
CA LEU A 7 0.87 6.74 21.10
C LEU A 7 1.79 7.19 19.98
N VAL A 8 2.80 6.40 19.70
CA VAL A 8 3.74 6.64 18.60
C VAL A 8 3.45 5.60 17.52
N THR A 9 3.30 6.06 16.31
CA THR A 9 3.10 5.23 15.12
C THR A 9 4.21 5.48 14.11
N ALA A 10 4.53 4.48 13.31
CA ALA A 10 5.39 4.60 12.15
C ALA A 10 4.60 4.24 10.89
N ALA A 11 4.99 4.78 9.72
CA ALA A 11 4.36 4.43 8.47
C ALA A 11 4.45 2.92 8.22
N LEU A 12 3.35 2.30 7.79
CA LEU A 12 3.32 0.88 7.52
C LEU A 12 4.20 0.55 6.30
N PRO A 13 5.21 -0.33 6.43
CA PRO A 13 5.98 -0.78 5.29
C PRO A 13 5.11 -1.67 4.39
N TYR A 14 5.22 -1.45 3.08
CA TYR A 14 4.45 -2.20 2.11
C TYR A 14 5.05 -3.60 1.90
N ALA A 15 4.23 -4.65 2.12
CA ALA A 15 4.68 -6.05 2.13
C ALA A 15 4.86 -6.63 0.71
N ASN A 16 5.55 -5.90 -0.16
CA ASN A 16 5.90 -6.34 -1.52
C ASN A 16 7.41 -6.43 -1.76
N GLY A 17 8.23 -6.17 -0.73
CA GLY A 17 9.68 -6.17 -0.81
C GLY A 17 10.35 -6.02 0.55
N PRO A 18 11.68 -6.18 0.63
CA PRO A 18 12.43 -5.93 1.84
C PRO A 18 12.48 -4.44 2.17
N VAL A 19 12.62 -4.11 3.45
CA VAL A 19 13.00 -2.76 3.87
C VAL A 19 14.47 -2.51 3.53
N HIS A 20 14.81 -1.26 3.24
CA HIS A 20 16.18 -0.83 2.99
C HIS A 20 16.61 0.30 3.94
N ILE A 21 17.87 0.69 3.88
CA ILE A 21 18.43 1.69 4.80
C ILE A 21 17.67 3.02 4.81
N GLY A 22 17.08 3.44 3.68
CA GLY A 22 16.26 4.64 3.60
C GLY A 22 14.96 4.54 4.41
N HIS A 23 14.32 3.37 4.44
CA HIS A 23 13.18 3.12 5.29
C HIS A 23 13.57 3.17 6.77
N LEU A 24 14.68 2.50 7.13
CA LEU A 24 15.17 2.45 8.51
C LEU A 24 15.57 3.83 9.03
N ALA A 25 16.41 4.53 8.30
CA ALA A 25 16.94 5.84 8.71
C ALA A 25 15.90 6.97 8.62
N GLY A 26 14.96 6.89 7.68
CA GLY A 26 13.97 7.94 7.44
C GLY A 26 12.73 7.85 8.32
N CYS A 27 12.39 6.65 8.81
CA CYS A 27 11.12 6.44 9.54
C CYS A 27 11.29 5.68 10.85
N TYR A 28 11.79 4.44 10.80
CA TYR A 28 11.64 3.52 11.94
C TYR A 28 12.65 3.79 13.07
N LEU A 29 13.91 4.06 12.74
CA LEU A 29 14.92 4.41 13.75
C LEU A 29 14.63 5.75 14.44
N PRO A 30 14.27 6.83 13.74
CA PRO A 30 13.89 8.08 14.39
C PRO A 30 12.71 7.92 15.36
N ALA A 31 11.69 7.14 14.96
CA ALA A 31 10.55 6.85 15.82
C ALA A 31 10.96 6.05 17.06
N ASP A 32 11.81 5.01 16.91
CA ASP A 32 12.31 4.20 18.02
C ASP A 32 13.18 5.01 18.98
N ILE A 33 14.04 5.88 18.48
CA ILE A 33 14.85 6.79 19.31
C ILE A 33 13.94 7.67 20.18
N TYR A 34 12.91 8.25 19.58
CA TYR A 34 11.95 9.08 20.30
C TYR A 34 11.20 8.28 21.38
N VAL A 35 10.75 7.07 21.04
CA VAL A 35 10.07 6.17 21.99
C VAL A 35 10.99 5.81 23.15
N ARG A 36 12.26 5.46 22.88
CA ARG A 36 13.25 5.16 23.93
C ARG A 36 13.51 6.35 24.83
N TYR A 37 13.58 7.55 24.27
CA TYR A 37 13.68 8.78 25.04
C TYR A 37 12.49 8.96 25.98
N LEU A 38 11.26 8.77 25.51
CA LEU A 38 10.06 8.86 26.35
C LEU A 38 10.05 7.79 27.47
N ARG A 39 10.41 6.55 27.13
CA ARG A 39 10.53 5.46 28.11
C ARG A 39 11.59 5.74 29.18
N ALA A 40 12.73 6.29 28.79
CA ALA A 40 13.78 6.70 29.72
C ALA A 40 13.29 7.78 30.71
N GLN A 41 12.36 8.62 30.29
CA GLN A 41 11.68 9.60 31.16
C GLN A 41 10.50 9.02 31.92
N LYS A 42 10.29 7.70 31.90
CA LYS A 42 9.19 7.00 32.59
C LYS A 42 7.80 7.46 32.13
N LYS A 43 7.66 7.93 30.90
CA LYS A 43 6.36 8.26 30.31
C LYS A 43 5.62 6.98 29.90
N ASP A 44 4.28 7.01 30.01
CA ASP A 44 3.42 5.93 29.47
C ASP A 44 3.38 6.07 27.95
N VAL A 45 4.08 5.18 27.23
CA VAL A 45 4.19 5.23 25.76
C VAL A 45 3.96 3.86 25.15
N LYS A 46 3.17 3.84 24.07
CA LYS A 46 2.98 2.70 23.19
C LYS A 46 3.53 3.03 21.80
N PHE A 47 4.29 2.09 21.24
CA PHE A 47 4.84 2.16 19.89
C PHE A 47 4.28 1.06 19.03
N ILE A 48 3.48 1.42 18.03
CA ILE A 48 2.79 0.46 17.17
C ILE A 48 3.12 0.69 15.69
N CYS A 49 3.19 -0.41 14.95
CA CYS A 49 3.32 -0.43 13.50
C CYS A 49 2.70 -1.72 12.96
N GLY A 50 2.80 -1.93 11.67
CA GLY A 50 2.38 -3.15 10.99
C GLY A 50 2.77 -3.10 9.51
N SER A 51 2.66 -4.20 8.79
CA SER A 51 2.84 -4.24 7.35
C SER A 51 1.55 -3.87 6.62
N ASP A 52 1.69 -3.08 5.55
CA ASP A 52 0.61 -2.85 4.58
C ASP A 52 0.62 -3.99 3.55
N GLU A 53 -0.52 -4.71 3.46
CA GLU A 53 -0.60 -6.00 2.76
C GLU A 53 -1.67 -6.04 1.66
N HIS A 54 -2.20 -4.90 1.26
CA HIS A 54 -3.21 -4.81 0.22
C HIS A 54 -2.74 -3.93 -0.94
N GLY A 55 -3.22 -4.25 -2.14
CA GLY A 55 -3.02 -3.42 -3.32
C GLY A 55 -2.41 -4.14 -4.53
N VAL A 56 -2.50 -3.46 -5.65
CA VAL A 56 -2.15 -3.94 -6.99
C VAL A 56 -0.71 -4.49 -7.12
N PRO A 57 0.34 -3.83 -6.59
CA PRO A 57 1.71 -4.34 -6.74
C PRO A 57 1.93 -5.72 -6.12
N ILE A 58 1.22 -6.06 -5.04
CA ILE A 58 1.28 -7.38 -4.41
C ILE A 58 0.67 -8.44 -5.35
N THR A 59 -0.48 -8.15 -5.95
CA THR A 59 -1.13 -9.05 -6.89
C THR A 59 -0.27 -9.27 -8.14
N ILE A 60 0.31 -8.22 -8.71
CA ILE A 60 1.23 -8.32 -9.85
C ILE A 60 2.45 -9.18 -9.48
N ARG A 61 2.99 -8.98 -8.29
CA ARG A 61 4.12 -9.78 -7.82
C ARG A 61 3.77 -11.24 -7.65
N ALA A 62 2.62 -11.54 -7.05
CA ALA A 62 2.11 -12.89 -6.90
C ALA A 62 1.98 -13.61 -8.25
N MET A 63 1.45 -12.93 -9.26
CA MET A 63 1.37 -13.45 -10.62
C MET A 63 2.75 -13.76 -11.22
N LYS A 64 3.73 -12.86 -11.04
CA LYS A 64 5.10 -13.04 -11.54
C LYS A 64 5.85 -14.17 -10.81
N GLU A 65 5.60 -14.34 -9.52
CA GLU A 65 6.22 -15.39 -8.69
C GLU A 65 5.42 -16.71 -8.73
N HIS A 66 4.30 -16.78 -9.47
CA HIS A 66 3.39 -17.94 -9.57
C HIS A 66 2.90 -18.44 -8.21
N CYS A 67 2.56 -17.54 -7.32
CA CYS A 67 2.06 -17.81 -5.97
C CYS A 67 0.82 -16.95 -5.65
N THR A 68 0.26 -17.12 -4.46
CA THR A 68 -0.88 -16.30 -4.04
C THR A 68 -0.43 -14.95 -3.48
N PRO A 69 -1.28 -13.89 -3.52
CA PRO A 69 -1.00 -12.65 -2.82
C PRO A 69 -0.69 -12.85 -1.34
N LYS A 70 -1.33 -13.84 -0.71
CA LYS A 70 -1.07 -14.19 0.69
C LYS A 70 0.35 -14.72 0.91
N ASP A 71 0.87 -15.56 0.03
CA ASP A 71 2.24 -16.08 0.12
C ASP A 71 3.27 -14.93 0.02
N VAL A 72 3.02 -13.95 -0.85
CA VAL A 72 3.86 -12.76 -0.99
C VAL A 72 3.90 -11.96 0.31
N VAL A 73 2.73 -11.62 0.85
CA VAL A 73 2.67 -10.79 2.06
C VAL A 73 3.17 -11.53 3.30
N ASP A 74 2.93 -12.82 3.43
CA ASP A 74 3.46 -13.63 4.55
C ASP A 74 5.00 -13.67 4.53
N LYS A 75 5.60 -13.85 3.36
CA LYS A 75 7.05 -13.81 3.15
C LYS A 75 7.65 -12.47 3.54
N TYR A 76 7.06 -11.36 3.02
CA TYR A 76 7.63 -10.02 3.26
C TYR A 76 7.30 -9.47 4.63
N HIS A 77 6.14 -9.79 5.21
CA HIS A 77 5.85 -9.47 6.62
C HIS A 77 6.90 -10.09 7.54
N ALA A 78 7.20 -11.38 7.37
CA ALA A 78 8.21 -12.07 8.17
C ALA A 78 9.61 -11.46 8.00
N LEU A 79 10.01 -11.15 6.76
CA LEU A 79 11.30 -10.55 6.45
C LEU A 79 11.44 -9.13 7.03
N ILE A 80 10.40 -8.32 6.93
CA ILE A 80 10.35 -6.96 7.47
C ILE A 80 10.44 -7.01 8.99
N LYS A 81 9.65 -7.88 9.63
CA LYS A 81 9.70 -8.07 11.08
C LYS A 81 11.07 -8.51 11.56
N ASP A 82 11.68 -9.50 10.92
CA ASP A 82 13.05 -9.97 11.25
C ASP A 82 14.08 -8.83 11.10
N SER A 83 13.93 -8.00 10.07
CA SER A 83 14.80 -6.83 9.87
C SER A 83 14.68 -5.83 11.02
N PHE A 84 13.47 -5.55 11.49
CA PHE A 84 13.24 -4.66 12.62
C PHE A 84 13.74 -5.26 13.94
N ASP A 85 13.55 -6.56 14.16
CA ASP A 85 14.05 -7.27 15.33
C ASP A 85 15.59 -7.22 15.38
N LYS A 86 16.28 -7.46 14.24
CA LYS A 86 17.75 -7.34 14.12
C LYS A 86 18.29 -5.94 14.35
N MET A 87 17.51 -4.91 14.00
CA MET A 87 17.82 -3.51 14.29
C MET A 87 17.40 -3.10 15.70
N ASN A 88 16.87 -4.03 16.49
CA ASN A 88 16.41 -3.82 17.85
C ASN A 88 15.37 -2.68 17.97
N ILE A 89 14.49 -2.53 16.98
CA ILE A 89 13.40 -1.55 17.02
C ILE A 89 12.31 -2.04 17.97
N SER A 90 11.96 -1.23 18.95
CA SER A 90 11.22 -1.63 20.15
C SER A 90 9.70 -1.45 20.03
N PHE A 91 9.08 -1.95 18.97
CA PHE A 91 7.62 -1.95 18.86
C PHE A 91 6.96 -2.70 20.03
N ASP A 92 5.91 -2.12 20.61
CA ASP A 92 5.01 -2.87 21.51
C ASP A 92 4.13 -3.83 20.70
N ILE A 93 3.70 -3.40 19.50
CA ILE A 93 2.94 -4.23 18.54
C ILE A 93 3.46 -3.97 17.14
N PHE A 94 3.85 -5.04 16.45
CA PHE A 94 4.02 -5.04 15.00
C PHE A 94 3.01 -6.00 14.39
N SER A 95 1.92 -5.45 13.85
CA SER A 95 0.79 -6.18 13.29
C SER A 95 0.83 -6.21 11.76
N ARG A 96 -0.30 -6.41 11.12
CA ARG A 96 -0.47 -6.48 9.67
C ARG A 96 -1.89 -6.10 9.28
N THR A 97 -2.08 -5.50 8.11
CA THR A 97 -3.41 -5.10 7.63
C THR A 97 -4.31 -6.28 7.25
N SER A 98 -3.75 -7.47 7.04
CA SER A 98 -4.51 -8.72 6.83
C SER A 98 -4.92 -9.42 8.15
N ASN A 99 -4.73 -8.78 9.30
CA ASN A 99 -5.19 -9.32 10.59
C ASN A 99 -6.74 -9.30 10.66
N PRO A 100 -7.40 -10.37 11.13
CA PRO A 100 -8.86 -10.40 11.26
C PRO A 100 -9.45 -9.22 12.02
N THR A 101 -8.84 -8.81 13.13
CA THR A 101 -9.28 -7.63 13.88
C THR A 101 -9.24 -6.35 13.04
N HIS A 102 -8.22 -6.21 12.17
CA HIS A 102 -8.16 -5.06 11.26
C HIS A 102 -9.31 -5.10 10.25
N PHE A 103 -9.64 -6.27 9.70
CA PHE A 103 -10.78 -6.42 8.79
C PHE A 103 -12.09 -6.03 9.45
N GLU A 104 -12.35 -6.53 10.67
CA GLU A 104 -13.55 -6.17 11.42
C GLU A 104 -13.65 -4.66 11.65
N CYS A 105 -12.59 -4.05 12.16
CA CYS A 105 -12.55 -2.61 12.41
C CYS A 105 -12.74 -1.78 11.12
N ALA A 106 -12.08 -2.16 10.02
CA ALA A 106 -12.20 -1.45 8.75
C ALA A 106 -13.62 -1.55 8.17
N GLN A 107 -14.22 -2.75 8.23
CA GLN A 107 -15.59 -2.96 7.78
C GLN A 107 -16.62 -2.19 8.64
N ASP A 108 -16.47 -2.19 9.96
CA ASP A 108 -17.35 -1.47 10.86
C ASP A 108 -17.22 0.05 10.67
N PHE A 109 -16.02 0.53 10.42
CA PHE A 109 -15.78 1.94 10.11
C PHE A 109 -16.47 2.34 8.81
N PHE A 110 -16.31 1.54 7.75
CA PHE A 110 -16.97 1.77 6.47
C PHE A 110 -18.51 1.77 6.61
N LYS A 111 -19.07 0.73 7.25
CA LYS A 111 -20.51 0.61 7.47
C LYS A 111 -21.07 1.82 8.24
N THR A 112 -20.38 2.24 9.29
CA THR A 112 -20.79 3.41 10.10
C THR A 112 -20.86 4.68 9.25
N LEU A 113 -19.89 4.90 8.36
CA LEU A 113 -19.92 6.07 7.47
C LEU A 113 -20.97 5.94 6.38
N TYR A 114 -21.18 4.75 5.85
CA TYR A 114 -22.23 4.49 4.86
C TYR A 114 -23.63 4.75 5.44
N GLU A 115 -23.93 4.23 6.62
CA GLU A 115 -25.19 4.44 7.33
C GLU A 115 -25.43 5.92 7.70
N LYS A 116 -24.37 6.68 7.89
CA LYS A 116 -24.46 8.14 8.11
C LYS A 116 -24.60 8.96 6.84
N GLY A 117 -24.65 8.32 5.66
CA GLY A 117 -24.77 9.03 4.38
C GLY A 117 -23.53 9.86 4.01
N CYS A 118 -22.32 9.43 4.44
CA CYS A 118 -21.08 10.13 4.14
C CYS A 118 -20.52 9.80 2.75
N PHE A 119 -21.14 8.91 2.00
CA PHE A 119 -20.72 8.54 0.65
C PHE A 119 -21.71 9.02 -0.39
N GLU A 120 -21.20 9.40 -1.55
CA GLU A 120 -21.98 9.62 -2.77
C GLU A 120 -21.66 8.51 -3.77
N GLU A 121 -22.71 7.94 -4.38
CA GLU A 121 -22.56 7.02 -5.49
C GLU A 121 -22.36 7.79 -6.79
N LYS A 122 -21.33 7.42 -7.56
CA LYS A 122 -21.02 8.07 -8.83
C LYS A 122 -20.69 7.02 -9.88
N THR A 123 -21.47 7.00 -10.95
CA THR A 123 -21.15 6.19 -12.13
C THR A 123 -20.06 6.87 -12.96
N SER A 124 -19.06 6.12 -13.36
CA SER A 124 -17.98 6.57 -14.23
C SER A 124 -17.50 5.45 -15.14
N GLU A 125 -16.90 5.83 -16.27
CA GLU A 125 -16.23 4.85 -17.14
C GLU A 125 -14.86 4.49 -16.56
N GLN A 126 -14.61 3.17 -16.44
CA GLN A 126 -13.34 2.61 -15.98
C GLN A 126 -12.79 1.66 -17.04
N TYR A 127 -11.48 1.53 -17.09
CA TYR A 127 -10.84 0.55 -17.96
C TYR A 127 -11.10 -0.88 -17.48
N PHE A 128 -11.45 -1.75 -18.39
CA PHE A 128 -11.80 -3.14 -18.15
C PHE A 128 -10.99 -4.07 -19.08
N ASP A 129 -10.41 -5.11 -18.49
CA ASP A 129 -9.70 -6.16 -19.22
C ASP A 129 -10.70 -7.27 -19.58
N GLU A 130 -11.02 -7.41 -20.85
CA GLU A 130 -11.98 -8.42 -21.33
C GLU A 130 -11.43 -9.85 -21.27
N GLU A 131 -10.11 -10.04 -21.33
CA GLU A 131 -9.51 -11.36 -21.20
C GLU A 131 -9.50 -11.86 -19.75
N LYS A 132 -9.29 -10.95 -18.80
CA LYS A 132 -9.27 -11.27 -17.35
C LYS A 132 -10.60 -11.05 -16.67
N GLN A 133 -11.57 -10.40 -17.35
CA GLN A 133 -12.89 -10.07 -16.80
C GLN A 133 -12.82 -9.27 -15.50
N VAL A 134 -11.95 -8.24 -15.46
CA VAL A 134 -11.74 -7.38 -14.29
C VAL A 134 -11.62 -5.91 -14.68
N PHE A 135 -12.10 -5.02 -13.80
CA PHE A 135 -11.78 -3.61 -13.89
C PHE A 135 -10.32 -3.36 -13.50
N LEU A 136 -9.68 -2.44 -14.22
CA LEU A 136 -8.27 -2.15 -14.04
C LEU A 136 -8.10 -0.89 -13.17
N ALA A 137 -7.51 -1.05 -11.99
CA ALA A 137 -6.97 0.08 -11.26
C ALA A 137 -5.81 0.71 -12.04
N ASP A 138 -5.50 1.98 -11.76
CA ASP A 138 -4.54 2.78 -12.54
C ASP A 138 -3.19 2.08 -12.74
N ARG A 139 -2.66 1.38 -11.74
CA ARG A 139 -1.41 0.62 -11.85
C ARG A 139 -1.51 -0.70 -12.62
N TYR A 140 -2.70 -1.14 -12.97
CA TYR A 140 -2.90 -2.24 -13.91
C TYR A 140 -2.89 -1.79 -15.37
N ILE A 141 -2.77 -0.48 -15.64
CA ILE A 141 -2.72 0.09 -16.96
C ILE A 141 -1.30 0.60 -17.22
N ILE A 142 -0.69 0.13 -18.30
CA ILE A 142 0.66 0.50 -18.73
C ILE A 142 0.56 1.09 -20.11
N GLY A 143 1.37 2.10 -20.40
CA GLY A 143 1.43 2.69 -21.73
C GLY A 143 2.64 3.60 -21.88
N THR A 144 2.71 4.30 -22.99
CA THR A 144 3.79 5.25 -23.26
C THR A 144 3.49 6.59 -22.58
N CYS A 145 4.45 7.06 -21.78
CA CYS A 145 4.38 8.36 -21.13
C CYS A 145 4.36 9.49 -22.18
N PRO A 146 3.38 10.41 -22.17
CA PRO A 146 3.33 11.50 -23.14
C PRO A 146 4.44 12.54 -22.93
N ILE A 147 5.12 12.54 -21.78
CA ILE A 147 6.12 13.54 -21.41
C ILE A 147 7.53 13.09 -21.76
N CYS A 148 7.91 11.85 -21.44
CA CYS A 148 9.29 11.36 -21.61
C CYS A 148 9.41 10.13 -22.54
N SER A 149 8.31 9.72 -23.16
CA SER A 149 8.24 8.56 -24.09
C SER A 149 8.70 7.23 -23.46
N ASN A 150 8.60 7.09 -22.15
CA ASN A 150 8.81 5.80 -21.49
C ASN A 150 7.65 4.86 -21.83
N GLU A 151 7.93 3.74 -22.49
CA GLU A 151 6.91 2.78 -22.97
C GLU A 151 6.25 1.96 -21.85
N ASN A 152 6.75 2.04 -20.64
CA ASN A 152 6.26 1.32 -19.47
C ASN A 152 5.89 2.26 -18.33
N ALA A 153 5.21 3.36 -18.62
CA ALA A 153 4.62 4.23 -17.60
C ALA A 153 3.32 3.61 -17.08
N TYR A 154 3.09 3.72 -15.77
CA TYR A 154 1.83 3.33 -15.15
C TYR A 154 0.77 4.44 -15.27
N GLY A 155 -0.50 4.06 -15.12
CA GLY A 155 -1.62 4.98 -15.24
C GLY A 155 -1.72 6.04 -14.15
N ASP A 156 -0.99 5.92 -13.04
CA ASP A 156 -0.93 6.92 -11.97
C ASP A 156 0.34 7.76 -12.02
N GLN A 157 1.45 7.19 -12.48
CA GLN A 157 2.75 7.85 -12.47
C GLN A 157 3.73 7.23 -13.47
N CYS A 158 4.57 8.05 -14.06
CA CYS A 158 5.72 7.58 -14.83
C CYS A 158 6.94 7.40 -13.93
N GLU A 159 7.39 6.17 -13.73
CA GLU A 159 8.54 5.83 -12.88
C GLU A 159 9.89 6.40 -13.40
N LYS A 160 9.96 6.78 -14.69
CA LYS A 160 11.18 7.33 -15.29
C LYS A 160 11.33 8.83 -15.09
N CYS A 161 10.27 9.60 -15.27
CA CYS A 161 10.34 11.08 -15.14
C CYS A 161 9.61 11.62 -13.91
N GLY A 162 8.92 10.76 -13.12
CA GLY A 162 8.22 11.13 -11.90
C GLY A 162 6.91 11.89 -12.10
N SER A 163 6.47 12.09 -13.36
CA SER A 163 5.23 12.83 -13.64
C SER A 163 4.01 12.05 -13.21
N THR A 164 3.08 12.71 -12.53
CA THR A 164 1.74 12.18 -12.25
C THR A 164 0.97 12.08 -13.56
N LEU A 165 0.28 10.97 -13.74
CA LEU A 165 -0.50 10.65 -14.93
C LEU A 165 -1.92 10.21 -14.54
N SER A 166 -2.80 10.15 -15.51
CA SER A 166 -4.03 9.37 -15.47
C SER A 166 -3.99 8.34 -16.60
N PRO A 167 -4.72 7.21 -16.49
CA PRO A 167 -4.76 6.20 -17.54
C PRO A 167 -5.11 6.74 -18.93
N ASP A 168 -5.98 7.74 -18.98
CA ASP A 168 -6.41 8.39 -20.25
C ASP A 168 -5.30 9.21 -20.94
N GLN A 169 -4.25 9.58 -20.22
CA GLN A 169 -3.12 10.32 -20.76
C GLN A 169 -2.06 9.41 -21.40
N LEU A 170 -2.09 8.11 -21.08
CA LEU A 170 -1.14 7.17 -21.64
C LEU A 170 -1.38 6.97 -23.14
N ILE A 171 -0.31 6.95 -23.89
CA ILE A 171 -0.34 6.60 -25.32
C ILE A 171 -0.30 5.07 -25.42
N GLN A 172 -1.24 4.51 -26.19
CA GLN A 172 -1.40 3.05 -26.37
C GLN A 172 -1.50 2.29 -25.03
N PRO A 173 -2.51 2.59 -24.20
CA PRO A 173 -2.69 1.90 -22.92
C PRO A 173 -2.95 0.40 -23.15
N ARG A 174 -2.37 -0.43 -22.29
CA ARG A 174 -2.57 -1.88 -22.25
C ARG A 174 -2.71 -2.38 -20.83
N SER A 175 -3.38 -3.52 -20.67
CA SER A 175 -3.47 -4.19 -19.37
C SER A 175 -2.12 -4.78 -18.95
N ALA A 176 -1.70 -4.52 -17.71
CA ALA A 176 -0.54 -5.18 -17.12
C ALA A 176 -0.78 -6.68 -16.84
N LEU A 177 -2.03 -7.14 -16.89
CA LEU A 177 -2.43 -8.51 -16.56
C LEU A 177 -2.44 -9.44 -17.78
N SER A 178 -2.93 -8.95 -18.93
CA SER A 178 -3.10 -9.72 -20.16
C SER A 178 -2.27 -9.18 -21.33
N ASN A 179 -1.79 -7.95 -21.23
CA ASN A 179 -1.20 -7.15 -22.31
C ASN A 179 -2.20 -6.76 -23.41
N ALA A 180 -3.49 -7.06 -23.24
CA ALA A 180 -4.55 -6.66 -24.16
C ALA A 180 -4.84 -5.15 -24.07
N ILE A 181 -5.45 -4.60 -25.12
CA ILE A 181 -5.97 -3.23 -25.12
C ILE A 181 -7.25 -3.22 -24.29
N PRO A 182 -7.31 -2.47 -23.18
CA PRO A 182 -8.50 -2.45 -22.34
C PRO A 182 -9.63 -1.63 -22.97
N VAL A 183 -10.86 -1.99 -22.67
CA VAL A 183 -12.06 -1.24 -23.07
C VAL A 183 -12.59 -0.41 -21.91
N LYS A 184 -13.37 0.64 -22.17
CA LYS A 184 -14.06 1.39 -21.13
C LYS A 184 -15.44 0.79 -20.88
N LYS A 185 -15.79 0.59 -19.61
CA LYS A 185 -17.10 0.15 -19.16
C LYS A 185 -17.58 1.01 -17.98
N GLU A 186 -18.86 1.26 -17.93
CA GLU A 186 -19.49 1.96 -16.80
C GLU A 186 -19.45 1.10 -15.53
N THR A 187 -19.15 1.75 -14.42
CA THR A 187 -19.21 1.18 -13.08
C THR A 187 -19.54 2.27 -12.05
N THR A 188 -20.10 1.84 -10.92
CA THR A 188 -20.47 2.73 -9.80
C THR A 188 -19.66 2.39 -8.58
#